data_ba73b17ac66c9cb058b2856e55220ad1
#
_entry.id   ba73b17ac66c9cb058b2856e55220ad1
#
_cell.length_a   1.000
_cell.length_b   1.000
_cell.length_c   1.000
_cell.angle_alpha   90.00
_cell.angle_beta   90.00
_cell.angle_gamma   90.00
#
_symmetry.space_group_name_H-M   'P 1'
#
loop_
_entity.id
_entity.type
_entity.pdbx_description
1 polymer ?
#
loop_
_entity_poly.entity_id
_entity_poly.type
_entity_poly.pdbx_seq_one_letter_code
_entity_poly.pdbx_strand_id
1 'polypeptide(L)'
;LLMGAAGVQMGTRFLVAEECNVHPKMKEKLLEAVDTDTIVTGLSIGGAVRGIKNKFSQDFVALEFSGKATKEELIERATGTNKLAAVDGDVENGMMQAGQSLLPLKKIEPVKAIIEGIVKEARETLANAGKIEI
;
A
#
# COMPACT_ATOMS: atom_id res chain seq x y z
N LEU A 1 16.65 -10.82 2.72
CA LEU A 1 17.59 -11.94 2.51
C LEU A 1 18.92 -11.70 3.21
N LEU A 2 19.58 -10.56 3.01
CA LEU A 2 20.86 -10.24 3.69
C LEU A 2 20.78 -10.27 5.22
N MET A 3 19.62 -9.96 5.78
CA MET A 3 19.35 -9.98 7.23
C MET A 3 18.85 -11.34 7.74
N GLY A 4 18.97 -12.40 6.95
CA GLY A 4 18.59 -13.77 7.32
C GLY A 4 17.13 -14.16 6.99
N ALA A 5 16.38 -13.32 6.31
CA ALA A 5 15.03 -13.72 5.87
C ALA A 5 15.10 -14.82 4.80
N ALA A 6 14.27 -15.85 4.92
CA ALA A 6 14.15 -16.95 3.97
C ALA A 6 13.41 -16.54 2.67
N GLY A 7 12.62 -15.48 2.72
CA GLY A 7 11.87 -14.97 1.59
C GLY A 7 11.28 -13.59 1.87
N VAL A 8 10.53 -13.06 0.90
CA VAL A 8 9.85 -11.77 0.98
C VAL A 8 8.38 -11.92 0.57
N GLN A 9 7.49 -11.17 1.22
CA GLN A 9 6.09 -11.06 0.86
C GLN A 9 5.83 -9.65 0.34
N MET A 10 5.22 -9.53 -0.83
CA MET A 10 4.93 -8.25 -1.46
C MET A 10 3.44 -8.17 -1.82
N GLY A 11 2.77 -7.08 -1.41
CA GLY A 11 1.40 -6.77 -1.81
C GLY A 11 1.36 -5.57 -2.75
N THR A 12 1.80 -4.42 -2.27
CA THR A 12 1.67 -3.12 -2.93
C THR A 12 2.25 -3.09 -4.35
N ARG A 13 3.38 -3.78 -4.59
CA ARG A 13 3.99 -3.86 -5.92
C ARG A 13 3.06 -4.49 -6.97
N PHE A 14 2.24 -5.46 -6.56
CA PHE A 14 1.33 -6.16 -7.45
C PHE A 14 -0.01 -5.44 -7.67
N LEU A 15 -0.33 -4.41 -6.89
CA LEU A 15 -1.50 -3.57 -7.14
C LEU A 15 -1.41 -2.83 -8.48
N VAL A 16 -0.20 -2.52 -8.94
CA VAL A 16 0.05 -1.88 -10.24
C VAL A 16 0.42 -2.89 -11.34
N ALA A 17 0.15 -4.17 -11.14
CA ALA A 17 0.27 -5.16 -12.21
C ALA A 17 -0.87 -5.01 -13.23
N GLU A 18 -0.60 -5.32 -14.50
CA GLU A 18 -1.63 -5.32 -15.56
C GLU A 18 -2.79 -6.25 -15.21
N GLU A 19 -2.46 -7.44 -14.70
CA GLU A 19 -3.43 -8.49 -14.33
C GLU A 19 -4.18 -8.21 -13.02
N CYS A 20 -3.78 -7.22 -12.24
CA CYS A 20 -4.50 -6.85 -11.02
C CYS A 20 -5.80 -6.11 -11.35
N ASN A 21 -6.92 -6.61 -10.83
CA ASN A 21 -8.26 -6.10 -11.11
C ASN A 21 -8.67 -4.86 -10.29
N VAL A 22 -7.74 -4.20 -9.58
CA VAL A 22 -8.06 -2.92 -8.93
C VAL A 22 -8.36 -1.86 -9.98
N HIS A 23 -9.26 -0.94 -9.62
CA HIS A 23 -9.70 0.12 -10.52
C HIS A 23 -8.51 0.97 -11.04
N PRO A 24 -8.51 1.37 -12.33
CA PRO A 24 -7.41 2.15 -12.93
C PRO A 24 -7.03 3.41 -12.14
N LYS A 25 -8.00 4.17 -11.64
CA LYS A 25 -7.75 5.35 -10.80
C LYS A 25 -6.93 5.02 -9.54
N MET A 26 -7.14 3.83 -8.95
CA MET A 26 -6.32 3.42 -7.81
C MET A 26 -4.88 3.14 -8.22
N LYS A 27 -4.65 2.51 -9.39
CA LYS A 27 -3.30 2.30 -9.93
C LYS A 27 -2.59 3.62 -10.20
N GLU A 28 -3.28 4.59 -10.81
CA GLU A 28 -2.76 5.93 -11.06
C GLU A 28 -2.32 6.61 -9.77
N LYS A 29 -3.18 6.64 -8.75
CA LYS A 29 -2.85 7.21 -7.43
C LYS A 29 -1.66 6.52 -6.76
N LEU A 30 -1.53 5.20 -6.90
CA LEU A 30 -0.39 4.46 -6.37
C LEU A 30 0.93 4.81 -7.09
N LEU A 31 0.90 5.11 -8.39
CA LEU A 31 2.08 5.52 -9.16
C LEU A 31 2.51 6.96 -8.87
N GLU A 32 1.58 7.83 -8.47
CA GLU A 32 1.84 9.20 -8.06
C GLU A 32 2.39 9.32 -6.64
N ALA A 33 2.01 8.36 -5.75
CA ALA A 33 2.30 8.42 -4.34
C ALA A 33 3.76 8.10 -4.01
N VAL A 34 4.25 8.74 -2.94
CA VAL A 34 5.55 8.46 -2.34
C VAL A 34 5.39 7.83 -0.95
N ASP A 35 6.48 7.38 -0.34
CA ASP A 35 6.48 6.67 0.94
C ASP A 35 5.86 7.48 2.10
N THR A 36 5.95 8.80 2.05
CA THR A 36 5.35 9.72 3.03
C THR A 36 3.86 9.95 2.82
N ASP A 37 3.29 9.51 1.70
CA ASP A 37 1.86 9.65 1.39
C ASP A 37 1.01 8.53 1.98
N THR A 38 1.51 7.84 3.00
CA THR A 38 0.76 6.81 3.69
C THR A 38 0.31 7.26 5.08
N ILE A 39 -0.78 6.68 5.55
CA ILE A 39 -1.37 6.89 6.86
C ILE A 39 -1.86 5.55 7.43
N VAL A 40 -1.86 5.42 8.75
CA VAL A 40 -2.45 4.25 9.44
C VAL A 40 -3.78 4.66 10.05
N THR A 41 -4.82 3.89 9.79
CA THR A 41 -6.16 4.02 10.36
C THR A 41 -6.49 2.81 11.22
N GLY A 42 -7.47 2.91 12.12
CA GLY A 42 -8.00 1.78 12.88
C GLY A 42 -7.12 1.32 14.04
N LEU A 43 -6.19 2.14 14.50
CA LEU A 43 -5.33 1.83 15.66
C LEU A 43 -6.15 1.63 16.93
N SER A 44 -7.12 2.52 17.19
CA SER A 44 -7.96 2.50 18.40
C SER A 44 -8.94 1.32 18.45
N ILE A 45 -9.32 0.81 17.29
CA ILE A 45 -10.27 -0.31 17.17
C ILE A 45 -9.59 -1.68 17.08
N GLY A 46 -8.26 -1.73 17.07
CA GLY A 46 -7.48 -2.97 16.96
C GLY A 46 -7.43 -3.55 15.54
N GLY A 47 -7.79 -2.76 14.53
CA GLY A 47 -7.78 -3.12 13.11
C GLY A 47 -6.87 -2.19 12.30
N ALA A 48 -5.62 -2.01 12.73
CA ALA A 48 -4.67 -1.11 12.09
C ALA A 48 -4.44 -1.47 10.61
N VAL A 49 -4.73 -0.53 9.71
CA VAL A 49 -4.52 -0.66 8.27
C VAL A 49 -3.74 0.54 7.76
N ARG A 50 -2.70 0.27 6.97
CA ARG A 50 -1.97 1.31 6.26
C ARG A 50 -2.54 1.48 4.85
N GLY A 51 -2.70 2.72 4.43
CA GLY A 51 -3.14 3.06 3.08
C GLY A 51 -2.63 4.43 2.65
N ILE A 52 -3.01 4.83 1.45
CA ILE A 52 -2.69 6.15 0.90
C ILE A 52 -3.51 7.23 1.62
N LYS A 53 -2.88 8.36 1.89
CA LYS A 53 -3.57 9.56 2.40
C LYS A 53 -4.55 10.08 1.36
N ASN A 54 -5.81 10.16 1.73
CA ASN A 54 -6.88 10.78 0.96
C ASN A 54 -7.90 11.39 1.93
N LYS A 55 -8.99 11.91 1.40
CA LYS A 55 -10.03 12.52 2.23
C LYS A 55 -10.57 11.53 3.27
N PHE A 56 -10.91 10.30 2.86
CA PHE A 56 -11.43 9.29 3.78
C PHE A 56 -10.46 9.01 4.94
N SER A 57 -9.21 8.69 4.64
CA SER A 57 -8.24 8.28 5.66
C SER A 57 -7.91 9.40 6.65
N GLN A 58 -7.87 10.65 6.19
CA GLN A 58 -7.65 11.82 7.05
C GLN A 58 -8.86 12.08 7.95
N ASP A 59 -10.08 12.09 7.39
CA ASP A 59 -11.32 12.26 8.15
C ASP A 59 -11.52 11.12 9.15
N PHE A 60 -11.14 9.90 8.78
CA PHE A 60 -11.23 8.74 9.67
C PHE A 60 -10.28 8.88 10.87
N VAL A 61 -9.01 9.21 10.65
CA VAL A 61 -8.02 9.40 11.72
C VAL A 61 -8.44 10.58 12.63
N ALA A 62 -8.92 11.67 12.04
CA ALA A 62 -9.41 12.80 12.82
C ALA A 62 -10.59 12.41 13.73
N LEU A 63 -11.53 11.61 13.24
CA LEU A 63 -12.65 11.09 14.02
C LEU A 63 -12.18 10.08 15.08
N GLU A 64 -11.29 9.15 14.69
CA GLU A 64 -10.74 8.09 15.54
C GLU A 64 -10.10 8.62 16.82
N PHE A 65 -9.37 9.73 16.73
CA PHE A 65 -8.69 10.33 17.86
C PHE A 65 -9.43 11.52 18.49
N SER A 66 -10.62 11.86 18.00
CA SER A 66 -11.43 12.96 18.55
C SER A 66 -12.12 12.63 19.88
N GLY A 67 -12.26 11.34 20.22
CA GLY A 67 -13.08 10.86 21.33
C GLY A 67 -14.59 11.02 21.12
N LYS A 68 -15.05 11.35 19.90
CA LYS A 68 -16.47 11.61 19.58
C LYS A 68 -17.20 10.41 18.99
N ALA A 69 -16.47 9.37 18.59
CA ALA A 69 -17.03 8.15 18.01
C ALA A 69 -16.76 6.94 18.88
N THR A 70 -17.72 6.03 18.93
CA THR A 70 -17.57 4.72 19.55
C THR A 70 -16.75 3.80 18.63
N LYS A 71 -16.30 2.67 19.19
CA LYS A 71 -15.60 1.64 18.42
C LYS A 71 -16.49 1.08 17.31
N GLU A 72 -17.74 0.85 17.59
CA GLU A 72 -18.75 0.31 16.67
C GLU A 72 -18.97 1.26 15.48
N GLU A 73 -19.11 2.56 15.74
CA GLU A 73 -19.27 3.60 14.71
C GLU A 73 -18.03 3.68 13.80
N LEU A 74 -16.81 3.53 14.36
CA LEU A 74 -15.58 3.51 13.57
C LEU A 74 -15.50 2.27 12.68
N ILE A 75 -15.89 1.10 13.20
CA ILE A 75 -15.93 -0.15 12.41
C ILE A 75 -16.94 -0.03 11.26
N GLU A 76 -18.15 0.49 11.55
CA GLU A 76 -19.16 0.71 10.52
C GLU A 76 -18.66 1.66 9.44
N ARG A 77 -18.02 2.77 9.82
CA ARG A 77 -17.44 3.74 8.89
C ARG A 77 -16.31 3.16 8.03
N ALA A 78 -15.52 2.23 8.54
CA ALA A 78 -14.45 1.57 7.79
C ALA A 78 -14.96 0.48 6.84
N THR A 79 -16.12 -0.11 7.16
CA THR A 79 -16.67 -1.26 6.43
C THR A 79 -16.98 -0.90 4.97
N GLY A 80 -16.50 -1.74 4.04
CA GLY A 80 -16.74 -1.59 2.61
C GLY A 80 -15.87 -0.54 1.89
N THR A 81 -15.15 0.31 2.62
CA THR A 81 -14.37 1.42 2.01
C THR A 81 -13.24 0.95 1.12
N ASN A 82 -12.66 -0.22 1.38
CA ASN A 82 -11.66 -0.79 0.48
C ASN A 82 -12.26 -1.18 -0.88
N LYS A 83 -13.47 -1.77 -0.89
CA LYS A 83 -14.20 -2.05 -2.13
C LYS A 83 -14.50 -0.76 -2.90
N LEU A 84 -14.89 0.29 -2.20
CA LEU A 84 -15.20 1.60 -2.79
C LEU A 84 -13.99 2.16 -3.57
N ALA A 85 -12.76 2.05 -3.03
CA ALA A 85 -11.57 2.47 -3.74
C ALA A 85 -11.14 1.47 -4.83
N ALA A 86 -11.04 0.18 -4.48
CA ALA A 86 -10.40 -0.83 -5.32
C ALA A 86 -11.30 -1.31 -6.47
N VAL A 87 -12.61 -1.29 -6.33
CA VAL A 87 -13.57 -1.79 -7.32
C VAL A 87 -14.34 -0.64 -7.97
N ASP A 88 -14.88 0.27 -7.15
CA ASP A 88 -15.76 1.33 -7.64
C ASP A 88 -14.96 2.58 -8.09
N GLY A 89 -13.67 2.66 -7.77
CA GLY A 89 -12.75 3.70 -8.21
C GLY A 89 -12.92 5.06 -7.51
N ASP A 90 -13.61 5.10 -6.36
CA ASP A 90 -13.67 6.29 -5.52
C ASP A 90 -12.43 6.37 -4.62
N VAL A 91 -11.37 6.90 -5.19
CA VAL A 91 -10.07 7.03 -4.53
C VAL A 91 -10.02 8.14 -3.47
N GLU A 92 -11.03 8.98 -3.38
CA GLU A 92 -11.11 10.05 -2.36
C GLU A 92 -11.85 9.58 -1.09
N ASN A 93 -12.94 8.82 -1.25
CA ASN A 93 -13.77 8.39 -0.13
C ASN A 93 -13.59 6.91 0.24
N GLY A 94 -12.83 6.15 -0.55
CA GLY A 94 -12.49 4.75 -0.28
C GLY A 94 -11.12 4.59 0.36
N MET A 95 -10.92 3.50 1.12
CA MET A 95 -9.63 3.15 1.71
C MET A 95 -8.72 2.48 0.67
N MET A 96 -7.67 3.14 0.25
CA MET A 96 -6.65 2.58 -0.64
C MET A 96 -5.55 1.90 0.18
N GLN A 97 -5.69 0.61 0.44
CA GLN A 97 -4.69 -0.14 1.21
C GLN A 97 -3.39 -0.28 0.43
N ALA A 98 -2.30 0.22 1.01
CA ALA A 98 -0.96 0.14 0.45
C ALA A 98 0.10 0.30 1.55
N GLY A 99 1.22 -0.38 1.42
CA GLY A 99 2.38 -0.21 2.29
C GLY A 99 3.24 0.99 1.88
N GLN A 100 4.36 1.20 2.58
CA GLN A 100 5.27 2.32 2.31
C GLN A 100 6.21 2.08 1.11
N SER A 101 6.24 0.88 0.52
CA SER A 101 7.09 0.54 -0.63
C SER A 101 6.51 1.09 -1.94
N LEU A 102 6.29 2.40 -2.01
CA LEU A 102 5.68 3.10 -3.15
C LEU A 102 6.73 3.65 -4.14
N LEU A 103 7.87 4.13 -3.64
CA LEU A 103 8.90 4.73 -4.47
C LEU A 103 9.36 3.91 -5.68
N PRO A 104 9.45 2.57 -5.62
CA PRO A 104 9.78 1.74 -6.77
C PRO A 104 8.66 1.59 -7.80
N LEU A 105 7.44 2.01 -7.49
CA LEU A 105 6.29 1.93 -8.39
C LEU A 105 6.40 3.02 -9.46
N LYS A 106 6.79 2.69 -10.68
CA LYS A 106 6.99 3.68 -11.76
C LYS A 106 6.04 3.51 -12.94
N LYS A 107 5.50 2.31 -13.12
CA LYS A 107 4.65 1.97 -14.26
C LYS A 107 3.79 0.74 -13.97
N ILE A 108 2.74 0.59 -14.74
CA ILE A 108 1.95 -0.64 -14.81
C ILE A 108 2.70 -1.63 -15.71
N GLU A 109 2.86 -2.85 -15.25
CA GLU A 109 3.62 -3.89 -15.95
C GLU A 109 2.96 -5.26 -15.76
N PRO A 110 3.17 -6.23 -16.70
CA PRO A 110 2.76 -7.60 -16.48
C PRO A 110 3.44 -8.22 -15.24
N VAL A 111 2.72 -9.07 -14.51
CA VAL A 111 3.25 -9.77 -13.31
C VAL A 111 4.58 -10.45 -13.61
N LYS A 112 4.72 -11.07 -14.80
CA LYS A 112 5.97 -11.71 -15.22
C LYS A 112 7.15 -10.73 -15.19
N ALA A 113 7.00 -9.55 -15.79
CA ALA A 113 8.05 -8.54 -15.83
C ALA A 113 8.40 -8.02 -14.42
N ILE A 114 7.38 -7.86 -13.56
CA ILE A 114 7.57 -7.48 -12.15
C ILE A 114 8.44 -8.51 -11.42
N ILE A 115 8.11 -9.79 -11.54
CA ILE A 115 8.84 -10.87 -10.85
C ILE A 115 10.28 -10.97 -11.38
N GLU A 116 10.46 -10.95 -12.69
CA GLU A 116 11.78 -11.02 -13.33
C GLU A 116 12.67 -9.82 -12.92
N GLY A 117 12.08 -8.62 -12.87
CA GLY A 117 12.75 -7.41 -12.38
C GLY A 117 13.20 -7.54 -10.93
N ILE A 118 12.31 -7.95 -10.02
CA ILE A 118 12.62 -8.16 -8.60
C ILE A 118 13.76 -9.17 -8.42
N VAL A 119 13.72 -10.30 -9.12
CA VAL A 119 14.77 -11.33 -9.03
C VAL A 119 16.10 -10.81 -9.56
N LYS A 120 16.09 -10.08 -10.67
CA LYS A 120 17.29 -9.45 -11.24
C LYS A 120 17.92 -8.47 -10.27
N GLU A 121 17.13 -7.50 -9.78
CA GLU A 121 17.60 -6.49 -8.80
C GLU A 121 18.12 -7.12 -7.52
N ALA A 122 17.46 -8.17 -7.00
CA ALA A 122 17.92 -8.89 -5.84
C ALA A 122 19.29 -9.55 -6.05
N ARG A 123 19.50 -10.18 -7.22
CA ARG A 123 20.80 -10.79 -7.58
C ARG A 123 21.91 -9.75 -7.69
N GLU A 124 21.62 -8.61 -8.35
CA GLU A 124 22.58 -7.51 -8.49
C GLU A 124 22.94 -6.91 -7.13
N THR A 125 21.97 -6.71 -6.26
CA THR A 125 22.18 -6.20 -4.89
C THR A 125 23.03 -7.15 -4.07
N LEU A 126 22.75 -8.46 -4.10
CA LEU A 126 23.53 -9.47 -3.41
C LEU A 126 24.98 -9.53 -3.91
N ALA A 127 25.18 -9.49 -5.24
CA ALA A 127 26.52 -9.49 -5.83
C ALA A 127 27.33 -8.24 -5.48
N ASN A 128 26.68 -7.11 -5.26
CA ASN A 128 27.33 -5.85 -4.87
C ASN A 128 27.55 -5.71 -3.36
N ALA A 129 26.75 -6.39 -2.54
CA ALA A 129 26.87 -6.33 -1.09
C ALA A 129 28.24 -6.77 -0.57
N GLY A 130 28.89 -7.76 -1.22
CA GLY A 130 30.24 -8.21 -0.89
C GLY A 130 31.38 -7.29 -1.33
N LYS A 131 31.06 -6.17 -2.03
CA LYS A 131 32.05 -5.18 -2.50
C LYS A 131 32.14 -3.93 -1.59
N ILE A 132 31.33 -3.90 -0.54
CA ILE A 132 31.35 -2.80 0.44
C ILE A 132 32.55 -3.04 1.35
N GLU A 133 33.60 -2.24 1.19
CA GLU A 133 34.69 -2.15 2.15
C GLU A 133 34.21 -1.35 3.38
N ILE A 134 34.33 -1.94 4.56
CA ILE A 134 33.98 -1.34 5.87
C ILE A 134 35.29 -0.85 6.51
#